data_1ff41c9ff626904daaff8f659491398f
#
_entry.id   1ff41c9ff626904daaff8f659491398f
#
_cell.length_a   1.000
_cell.length_b   1.000
_cell.length_c   1.000
_cell.angle_alpha   90.00
_cell.angle_beta   90.00
_cell.angle_gamma   90.00
#
_symmetry.space_group_name_H-M   'P 1'
#
loop_
_entity.id
_entity.type
_entity.pdbx_description
1 polymer ?
#
loop_
_entity_poly.entity_id
_entity_poly.type
_entity_poly.pdbx_seq_one_letter_code
_entity_poly.pdbx_strand_id
1 'polypeptide(L)'
;MAREFIAPGNIFTGAGALDMAEDKLRQLGKKALIVTDNVMVELGNCAKVEAALKNGNVDYVVYHEINGEPTDVMINKGLELYKENGCDFLVALGGGSPIDSMKAIAALVANGGNISDYMGKIIGGELPTTVAIPTTAGTGSEATQFTIITDTQNDVKMLLKGAVLMPDYAIIDPQFTMTAPPKITAATGLDALTHAAEAYTSKLAQPLSDTFALSAIKRIFKYLPVAFHDGKNVEAREQMSIAALEAGIAFNNASVTLVHGMSRPIGALFHVAHGLSNAMLLKQCFIYALDGAYDRFADLGRAIGAASDADSDKEASEKFLQAVVDICDELETPTLEEYGINKEEFFDVIDKMAADAMESGSPSNTRKAITAEDVKEIYKNLW
;
A
#
# COMPACT_ATOMS: atom_id res chain seq x y z
N MET A 1 4.96 23.22 14.86
CA MET A 1 3.60 23.32 14.27
C MET A 1 2.76 22.17 14.80
N ALA A 2 1.47 22.38 15.04
CA ALA A 2 0.53 21.29 15.32
C ALA A 2 0.36 20.44 14.07
N ARG A 3 0.20 19.13 14.26
CA ARG A 3 0.03 18.14 13.17
C ARG A 3 -1.08 17.18 13.57
N GLU A 4 -1.87 16.75 12.61
CA GLU A 4 -2.83 15.68 12.78
C GLU A 4 -2.15 14.33 12.53
N PHE A 5 -2.62 13.32 13.22
CA PHE A 5 -2.17 11.93 13.03
C PHE A 5 -3.39 11.01 13.03
N ILE A 6 -3.54 10.25 11.95
CA ILE A 6 -4.70 9.38 11.71
C ILE A 6 -4.20 7.94 11.55
N ALA A 7 -4.84 7.02 12.26
CA ALA A 7 -4.60 5.58 12.19
C ALA A 7 -5.93 4.83 12.41
N PRO A 8 -6.01 3.52 12.10
CA PRO A 8 -7.20 2.72 12.37
C PRO A 8 -7.62 2.78 13.83
N GLY A 9 -8.92 2.80 14.07
CA GLY A 9 -9.47 2.88 15.43
C GLY A 9 -9.16 1.65 16.29
N ASN A 10 -9.13 0.47 15.65
CA ASN A 10 -8.80 -0.80 16.30
C ASN A 10 -7.89 -1.63 15.40
N ILE A 11 -6.81 -2.13 15.97
CA ILE A 11 -5.82 -2.95 15.26
C ILE A 11 -5.66 -4.27 16.01
N PHE A 12 -5.85 -5.40 15.32
CA PHE A 12 -5.58 -6.76 15.81
C PHE A 12 -4.39 -7.32 15.02
N THR A 13 -3.35 -7.80 15.71
CA THR A 13 -2.14 -8.29 15.04
C THR A 13 -1.71 -9.64 15.60
N GLY A 14 -1.08 -10.46 14.74
CA GLY A 14 -0.48 -11.73 15.08
C GLY A 14 -1.33 -12.93 14.69
N ALA A 15 -0.76 -14.12 14.87
CA ALA A 15 -1.45 -15.37 14.56
C ALA A 15 -2.70 -15.53 15.44
N GLY A 16 -3.86 -15.75 14.80
CA GLY A 16 -5.17 -15.81 15.47
C GLY A 16 -5.82 -14.44 15.71
N ALA A 17 -5.34 -13.38 15.06
CA ALA A 17 -5.94 -12.05 15.15
C ALA A 17 -7.42 -12.04 14.69
N LEU A 18 -7.77 -12.85 13.69
CA LEU A 18 -9.17 -13.00 13.25
C LEU A 18 -10.04 -13.61 14.36
N ASP A 19 -9.56 -14.68 14.99
CA ASP A 19 -10.29 -15.35 16.08
C ASP A 19 -10.49 -14.40 17.27
N MET A 20 -9.43 -13.63 17.61
CA MET A 20 -9.50 -12.59 18.64
C MET A 20 -10.52 -11.50 18.32
N ALA A 21 -10.71 -11.17 17.05
CA ALA A 21 -11.64 -10.16 16.59
C ALA A 21 -13.10 -10.61 16.54
N GLU A 22 -13.42 -11.93 16.63
CA GLU A 22 -14.79 -12.46 16.49
C GLU A 22 -15.79 -11.75 17.41
N ASP A 23 -15.44 -11.53 18.67
CA ASP A 23 -16.28 -10.84 19.65
C ASP A 23 -16.58 -9.39 19.27
N LYS A 24 -15.71 -8.76 18.50
CA LYS A 24 -15.96 -7.42 17.96
C LYS A 24 -16.81 -7.49 16.70
N LEU A 25 -16.49 -8.40 15.77
CA LEU A 25 -17.22 -8.54 14.52
C LEU A 25 -18.72 -8.75 14.75
N ARG A 26 -19.11 -9.58 15.73
CA ARG A 26 -20.52 -9.81 16.06
C ARG A 26 -21.25 -8.59 16.61
N GLN A 27 -20.54 -7.54 17.03
CA GLN A 27 -21.11 -6.30 17.58
C GLN A 27 -21.26 -5.21 16.52
N LEU A 28 -20.68 -5.39 15.31
CA LEU A 28 -20.65 -4.36 14.27
C LEU A 28 -21.98 -4.24 13.53
N GLY A 29 -22.72 -5.34 13.42
CA GLY A 29 -23.98 -5.36 12.70
C GLY A 29 -24.57 -6.77 12.64
N LYS A 30 -25.61 -6.91 11.81
CA LYS A 30 -26.31 -8.18 11.61
C LYS A 30 -25.90 -8.87 10.33
N LYS A 31 -25.45 -8.11 9.32
CA LYS A 31 -25.12 -8.65 8.00
C LYS A 31 -23.99 -7.92 7.33
N ALA A 32 -22.90 -8.62 7.05
CA ALA A 32 -21.72 -8.08 6.40
C ALA A 32 -21.78 -8.19 4.87
N LEU A 33 -21.22 -7.22 4.14
CA LEU A 33 -20.74 -7.42 2.77
C LEU A 33 -19.24 -7.75 2.85
N ILE A 34 -18.85 -8.98 2.47
CA ILE A 34 -17.44 -9.36 2.29
C ILE A 34 -17.03 -8.95 0.88
N VAL A 35 -16.07 -8.02 0.77
CA VAL A 35 -15.50 -7.54 -0.50
C VAL A 35 -14.15 -8.21 -0.70
N THR A 36 -14.01 -9.01 -1.76
CA THR A 36 -12.81 -9.83 -2.00
C THR A 36 -12.60 -10.10 -3.49
N ASP A 37 -11.65 -10.94 -3.82
CA ASP A 37 -11.37 -11.41 -5.17
C ASP A 37 -11.55 -12.94 -5.28
N ASN A 38 -11.58 -13.45 -6.54
CA ASN A 38 -11.75 -14.89 -6.81
C ASN A 38 -10.62 -15.73 -6.21
N VAL A 39 -9.39 -15.20 -6.17
CA VAL A 39 -8.22 -15.93 -5.66
C VAL A 39 -8.37 -16.22 -4.18
N MET A 40 -8.90 -15.26 -3.41
CA MET A 40 -9.14 -15.47 -1.97
C MET A 40 -10.22 -16.49 -1.70
N VAL A 41 -11.21 -16.61 -2.58
CA VAL A 41 -12.24 -17.66 -2.50
C VAL A 41 -11.62 -19.03 -2.82
N GLU A 42 -10.89 -19.15 -3.92
CA GLU A 42 -10.26 -20.39 -4.38
C GLU A 42 -9.22 -20.93 -3.40
N LEU A 43 -8.45 -20.04 -2.75
CA LEU A 43 -7.47 -20.40 -1.73
C LEU A 43 -8.08 -20.73 -0.36
N GLY A 44 -9.41 -20.58 -0.21
CA GLY A 44 -10.11 -20.85 1.05
C GLY A 44 -9.92 -19.78 2.13
N ASN A 45 -9.30 -18.66 1.82
CA ASN A 45 -9.14 -17.55 2.76
C ASN A 45 -10.49 -16.89 3.09
N CYS A 46 -11.38 -16.74 2.08
CA CYS A 46 -12.72 -16.20 2.29
C CYS A 46 -13.52 -17.07 3.27
N ALA A 47 -13.43 -18.41 3.15
CA ALA A 47 -14.13 -19.33 4.03
C ALA A 47 -13.77 -19.17 5.52
N LYS A 48 -12.56 -18.72 5.84
CA LYS A 48 -12.14 -18.42 7.23
C LYS A 48 -12.90 -17.21 7.79
N VAL A 49 -13.04 -16.15 7.00
CA VAL A 49 -13.80 -14.95 7.38
C VAL A 49 -15.30 -15.27 7.50
N GLU A 50 -15.83 -16.06 6.56
CA GLU A 50 -17.22 -16.54 6.62
C GLU A 50 -17.48 -17.35 7.92
N ALA A 51 -16.53 -18.22 8.31
CA ALA A 51 -16.64 -18.99 9.54
C ALA A 51 -16.63 -18.08 10.78
N ALA A 52 -15.75 -17.10 10.85
CA ALA A 52 -15.70 -16.13 11.95
C ALA A 52 -17.01 -15.33 12.09
N LEU A 53 -17.60 -14.89 10.98
CA LEU A 53 -18.90 -14.20 10.99
C LEU A 53 -20.03 -15.15 11.44
N LYS A 54 -20.07 -16.38 10.93
CA LYS A 54 -21.05 -17.40 11.35
C LYS A 54 -20.96 -17.72 12.84
N ASN A 55 -19.76 -17.88 13.37
CA ASN A 55 -19.55 -18.11 14.82
C ASN A 55 -20.11 -16.93 15.65
N GLY A 56 -20.03 -15.72 15.13
CA GLY A 56 -20.62 -14.52 15.71
C GLY A 56 -22.14 -14.38 15.50
N ASN A 57 -22.80 -15.30 14.81
CA ASN A 57 -24.19 -15.18 14.34
C ASN A 57 -24.43 -13.93 13.47
N VAL A 58 -23.47 -13.59 12.64
CA VAL A 58 -23.54 -12.51 11.65
C VAL A 58 -23.80 -13.12 10.29
N ASP A 59 -24.85 -12.70 9.61
CA ASP A 59 -25.10 -13.04 8.21
C ASP A 59 -24.11 -12.33 7.29
N TYR A 60 -23.93 -12.84 6.07
CA TYR A 60 -23.05 -12.19 5.12
C TYR A 60 -23.45 -12.44 3.66
N VAL A 61 -22.96 -11.59 2.79
CA VAL A 61 -22.93 -11.77 1.34
C VAL A 61 -21.49 -11.62 0.87
N VAL A 62 -21.06 -12.45 -0.08
CA VAL A 62 -19.69 -12.38 -0.64
C VAL A 62 -19.76 -11.70 -2.00
N TYR A 63 -19.02 -10.61 -2.15
CA TYR A 63 -18.73 -9.96 -3.43
C TYR A 63 -17.26 -10.23 -3.78
N HIS A 64 -17.01 -11.13 -4.71
CA HIS A 64 -15.67 -11.65 -5.03
C HIS A 64 -15.17 -11.27 -6.43
N GLU A 65 -15.75 -10.24 -7.04
CA GLU A 65 -15.41 -9.86 -8.42
C GLU A 65 -14.41 -8.69 -8.50
N ILE A 66 -13.64 -8.42 -7.43
CA ILE A 66 -12.56 -7.43 -7.46
C ILE A 66 -11.30 -8.10 -8.02
N ASN A 67 -11.30 -8.38 -9.32
CA ASN A 67 -10.24 -9.14 -9.98
C ASN A 67 -9.27 -8.20 -10.73
N GLY A 68 -8.55 -7.35 -10.01
CA GLY A 68 -7.61 -6.39 -10.56
C GLY A 68 -7.69 -5.02 -9.90
N GLU A 69 -7.30 -3.98 -10.62
CA GLU A 69 -7.47 -2.61 -10.13
C GLU A 69 -8.96 -2.24 -10.03
N PRO A 70 -9.39 -1.61 -8.93
CA PRO A 70 -10.81 -1.30 -8.73
C PRO A 70 -11.31 -0.30 -9.75
N THR A 71 -12.50 -0.55 -10.29
CA THR A 71 -13.17 0.35 -11.22
C THR A 71 -14.49 0.86 -10.65
N ASP A 72 -14.96 2.00 -11.16
CA ASP A 72 -16.28 2.56 -10.83
C ASP A 72 -17.41 1.55 -11.06
N VAL A 73 -17.31 0.70 -12.09
CA VAL A 73 -18.27 -0.37 -12.37
C VAL A 73 -18.29 -1.42 -11.26
N MET A 74 -17.11 -1.87 -10.79
CA MET A 74 -17.00 -2.82 -9.66
C MET A 74 -17.57 -2.21 -8.38
N ILE A 75 -17.30 -0.91 -8.12
CA ILE A 75 -17.81 -0.23 -6.93
C ILE A 75 -19.34 -0.15 -6.95
N ASN A 76 -19.94 0.22 -8.08
CA ASN A 76 -21.39 0.28 -8.23
C ASN A 76 -22.06 -1.08 -8.00
N LYS A 77 -21.47 -2.17 -8.53
CA LYS A 77 -21.96 -3.53 -8.29
C LYS A 77 -21.92 -3.92 -6.82
N GLY A 78 -20.82 -3.61 -6.13
CA GLY A 78 -20.70 -3.85 -4.68
C GLY A 78 -21.73 -3.03 -3.88
N LEU A 79 -22.00 -1.78 -4.28
CA LEU A 79 -23.01 -0.93 -3.67
C LEU A 79 -24.43 -1.50 -3.84
N GLU A 80 -24.75 -2.02 -5.03
CA GLU A 80 -26.03 -2.69 -5.31
C GLU A 80 -26.21 -3.89 -4.40
N LEU A 81 -25.21 -4.79 -4.33
CA LEU A 81 -25.24 -5.96 -3.45
C LEU A 81 -25.41 -5.58 -1.97
N TYR A 82 -24.71 -4.54 -1.51
CA TYR A 82 -24.87 -4.05 -0.13
C TYR A 82 -26.32 -3.65 0.17
N LYS A 83 -26.92 -2.85 -0.72
CA LYS A 83 -28.30 -2.32 -0.56
C LYS A 83 -29.36 -3.41 -0.69
N GLU A 84 -29.30 -4.23 -1.75
CA GLU A 84 -30.30 -5.27 -2.03
C GLU A 84 -30.35 -6.35 -0.94
N ASN A 85 -29.20 -6.63 -0.34
CA ASN A 85 -29.13 -7.64 0.72
C ASN A 85 -29.31 -7.06 2.13
N GLY A 86 -29.45 -5.74 2.30
CA GLY A 86 -29.60 -5.12 3.59
C GLY A 86 -28.38 -5.31 4.50
N CYS A 87 -27.18 -5.25 3.92
CA CYS A 87 -25.95 -5.25 4.70
C CYS A 87 -25.83 -3.98 5.54
N ASP A 88 -25.19 -4.05 6.70
CA ASP A 88 -25.07 -2.93 7.64
C ASP A 88 -23.59 -2.59 7.99
N PHE A 89 -22.63 -3.42 7.59
CA PHE A 89 -21.20 -3.12 7.64
C PHE A 89 -20.44 -3.86 6.51
N LEU A 90 -19.16 -3.54 6.34
CA LEU A 90 -18.32 -4.10 5.28
C LEU A 90 -17.05 -4.76 5.85
N VAL A 91 -16.64 -5.86 5.22
CA VAL A 91 -15.37 -6.54 5.50
C VAL A 91 -14.62 -6.70 4.18
N ALA A 92 -13.44 -6.13 4.05
CA ALA A 92 -12.56 -6.40 2.93
C ALA A 92 -11.55 -7.49 3.28
N LEU A 93 -11.41 -8.47 2.40
CA LEU A 93 -10.37 -9.50 2.46
C LEU A 93 -9.58 -9.49 1.16
N GLY A 94 -8.31 -9.09 1.20
CA GLY A 94 -7.48 -9.06 0.00
C GLY A 94 -6.29 -8.12 0.11
N GLY A 95 -5.64 -7.86 -1.02
CA GLY A 95 -4.65 -6.79 -1.13
C GLY A 95 -5.29 -5.41 -1.15
N GLY A 96 -4.59 -4.42 -1.73
CA GLY A 96 -5.09 -3.05 -1.82
C GLY A 96 -6.44 -2.94 -2.53
N SER A 97 -6.65 -3.67 -3.64
CA SER A 97 -7.86 -3.54 -4.47
C SER A 97 -9.17 -3.85 -3.73
N PRO A 98 -9.35 -4.99 -3.03
CA PRO A 98 -10.54 -5.22 -2.23
C PRO A 98 -10.74 -4.21 -1.10
N ILE A 99 -9.65 -3.77 -0.43
CA ILE A 99 -9.73 -2.79 0.66
C ILE A 99 -10.15 -1.42 0.11
N ASP A 100 -9.58 -0.99 -1.00
CA ASP A 100 -9.95 0.26 -1.67
C ASP A 100 -11.38 0.23 -2.18
N SER A 101 -11.81 -0.91 -2.76
CA SER A 101 -13.20 -1.11 -3.17
C SER A 101 -14.18 -1.00 -1.99
N MET A 102 -13.86 -1.61 -0.86
CA MET A 102 -14.67 -1.52 0.36
C MET A 102 -14.85 -0.06 0.79
N LYS A 103 -13.76 0.71 0.84
CA LYS A 103 -13.78 2.13 1.22
C LYS A 103 -14.65 2.96 0.27
N ALA A 104 -14.54 2.73 -1.04
CA ALA A 104 -15.33 3.42 -2.04
C ALA A 104 -16.82 3.04 -1.96
N ILE A 105 -17.15 1.76 -1.75
CA ILE A 105 -18.53 1.31 -1.52
C ILE A 105 -19.08 1.97 -0.26
N ALA A 106 -18.36 1.99 0.85
CA ALA A 106 -18.77 2.64 2.10
C ALA A 106 -19.06 4.13 1.88
N ALA A 107 -18.20 4.84 1.11
CA ALA A 107 -18.41 6.23 0.77
C ALA A 107 -19.70 6.45 -0.01
N LEU A 108 -20.02 5.59 -0.99
CA LEU A 108 -21.27 5.69 -1.77
C LEU A 108 -22.51 5.27 -0.98
N VAL A 109 -22.37 4.36 0.00
CA VAL A 109 -23.48 4.03 0.92
C VAL A 109 -23.91 5.26 1.70
N ALA A 110 -22.95 6.02 2.21
CA ALA A 110 -23.18 7.18 3.05
C ALA A 110 -23.65 8.43 2.25
N ASN A 111 -23.01 8.67 1.09
CA ASN A 111 -23.12 9.95 0.40
C ASN A 111 -23.88 9.86 -0.94
N GLY A 112 -24.05 8.67 -1.52
CA GLY A 112 -24.67 8.48 -2.84
C GLY A 112 -23.84 9.03 -3.99
N GLY A 113 -24.47 9.28 -5.14
CA GLY A 113 -23.81 9.79 -6.36
C GLY A 113 -22.97 8.73 -7.08
N ASN A 114 -22.06 9.18 -7.92
CA ASN A 114 -21.05 8.36 -8.58
C ASN A 114 -19.71 8.55 -7.89
N ILE A 115 -18.86 7.51 -7.87
CA ILE A 115 -17.57 7.61 -7.19
C ILE A 115 -16.66 8.68 -7.84
N SER A 116 -16.79 8.91 -9.14
CA SER A 116 -16.07 9.96 -9.87
C SER A 116 -16.44 11.38 -9.44
N ASP A 117 -17.62 11.59 -8.86
CA ASP A 117 -18.05 12.90 -8.34
C ASP A 117 -17.18 13.38 -7.17
N TYR A 118 -16.44 12.48 -6.56
CA TYR A 118 -15.56 12.75 -5.40
C TYR A 118 -14.11 13.06 -5.77
N MET A 119 -13.75 12.97 -7.05
CA MET A 119 -12.41 13.35 -7.49
C MET A 119 -12.12 14.82 -7.15
N GLY A 120 -10.97 15.07 -6.53
CA GLY A 120 -10.55 16.41 -6.09
C GLY A 120 -11.30 16.96 -4.86
N LYS A 121 -12.20 16.18 -4.26
CA LYS A 121 -12.94 16.55 -3.04
C LYS A 121 -12.50 15.70 -1.84
N ILE A 122 -12.70 16.21 -0.65
CA ILE A 122 -12.55 15.43 0.59
C ILE A 122 -13.86 14.70 0.87
N ILE A 123 -13.78 13.36 0.93
CA ILE A 123 -14.93 12.54 1.29
C ILE A 123 -15.20 12.69 2.79
N GLY A 124 -16.45 12.97 3.13
CA GLY A 124 -16.95 13.11 4.49
C GLY A 124 -18.17 12.21 4.71
N GLY A 125 -18.94 12.51 5.77
CA GLY A 125 -20.17 11.79 6.12
C GLY A 125 -19.92 10.68 7.15
N GLU A 126 -21.00 10.02 7.56
CA GLU A 126 -20.97 8.88 8.48
C GLU A 126 -21.05 7.59 7.67
N LEU A 127 -19.91 6.92 7.53
CA LEU A 127 -19.79 5.68 6.75
C LEU A 127 -20.27 4.48 7.59
N PRO A 128 -20.77 3.42 6.95
CA PRO A 128 -20.93 2.14 7.64
C PRO A 128 -19.58 1.64 8.13
N THR A 129 -19.56 0.89 9.24
CA THR A 129 -18.34 0.34 9.82
C THR A 129 -17.58 -0.51 8.81
N THR A 130 -16.27 -0.33 8.76
CA THR A 130 -15.37 -1.00 7.83
C THR A 130 -14.30 -1.83 8.55
N VAL A 131 -14.09 -3.04 8.06
CA VAL A 131 -13.07 -3.98 8.55
C VAL A 131 -12.14 -4.34 7.40
N ALA A 132 -10.85 -4.14 7.55
CA ALA A 132 -9.85 -4.48 6.55
C ALA A 132 -8.99 -5.65 7.02
N ILE A 133 -8.91 -6.72 6.19
CA ILE A 133 -8.11 -7.93 6.43
C ILE A 133 -7.14 -8.08 5.25
N PRO A 134 -5.90 -7.56 5.34
CA PRO A 134 -4.94 -7.63 4.25
C PRO A 134 -4.43 -9.06 4.05
N THR A 135 -4.25 -9.44 2.77
CA THR A 135 -3.69 -10.73 2.36
C THR A 135 -2.31 -10.58 1.70
N THR A 136 -1.83 -9.36 1.61
CA THR A 136 -0.48 -8.99 1.16
C THR A 136 0.19 -8.11 2.22
N ALA A 137 1.50 -8.24 2.35
CA ALA A 137 2.29 -7.42 3.25
C ALA A 137 2.98 -6.29 2.46
N GLY A 138 2.21 -5.28 2.03
CA GLY A 138 2.75 -4.25 1.15
C GLY A 138 2.01 -2.92 1.16
N THR A 139 0.80 -2.90 0.64
CA THR A 139 0.08 -1.65 0.33
C THR A 139 -0.25 -0.80 1.54
N GLY A 140 -0.43 -1.39 2.72
CA GLY A 140 -0.85 -0.68 3.91
C GLY A 140 -2.25 -0.03 3.78
N SER A 141 -3.06 -0.44 2.78
CA SER A 141 -4.36 0.18 2.54
C SER A 141 -5.30 0.06 3.75
N GLU A 142 -5.13 -0.95 4.60
CA GLU A 142 -5.82 -1.13 5.87
C GLU A 142 -5.56 0.00 6.88
N ALA A 143 -4.54 0.82 6.64
CA ALA A 143 -4.12 1.91 7.53
C ALA A 143 -4.06 3.27 6.82
N THR A 144 -4.84 3.45 5.76
CA THR A 144 -4.85 4.70 4.99
C THR A 144 -6.23 5.31 4.81
N GLN A 145 -6.25 6.63 4.71
CA GLN A 145 -7.43 7.44 4.39
C GLN A 145 -7.63 7.67 2.88
N PHE A 146 -7.01 6.83 2.06
CA PHE A 146 -7.06 6.93 0.60
C PHE A 146 -7.77 5.72 0.00
N THR A 147 -8.32 5.90 -1.19
CA THR A 147 -8.75 4.81 -2.06
C THR A 147 -8.47 5.19 -3.52
N ILE A 148 -8.04 4.22 -4.32
CA ILE A 148 -7.69 4.42 -5.72
C ILE A 148 -8.68 3.65 -6.57
N ILE A 149 -9.46 4.36 -7.39
CA ILE A 149 -10.50 3.80 -8.24
C ILE A 149 -10.32 4.31 -9.67
N THR A 150 -10.41 3.43 -10.64
CA THR A 150 -10.37 3.80 -12.05
C THR A 150 -11.77 4.22 -12.53
N ASP A 151 -11.89 5.44 -13.03
CA ASP A 151 -13.05 5.90 -13.80
C ASP A 151 -12.92 5.32 -15.22
N THR A 152 -13.77 4.36 -15.54
CA THR A 152 -13.73 3.65 -16.82
C THR A 152 -14.26 4.47 -18.00
N GLN A 153 -15.01 5.54 -17.74
CA GLN A 153 -15.55 6.41 -18.80
C GLN A 153 -14.48 7.39 -19.29
N ASN A 154 -13.65 7.90 -18.39
CA ASN A 154 -12.64 8.88 -18.70
C ASN A 154 -11.22 8.31 -18.74
N ASP A 155 -11.06 7.01 -18.45
CA ASP A 155 -9.76 6.31 -18.33
C ASP A 155 -8.81 7.02 -17.34
N VAL A 156 -9.35 7.38 -16.16
CA VAL A 156 -8.61 8.13 -15.13
C VAL A 156 -8.52 7.33 -13.84
N LYS A 157 -7.29 7.14 -13.37
CA LYS A 157 -7.01 6.56 -12.06
C LYS A 157 -7.13 7.63 -10.97
N MET A 158 -8.26 7.62 -10.28
CA MET A 158 -8.61 8.63 -9.26
C MET A 158 -8.02 8.27 -7.91
N LEU A 159 -7.25 9.18 -7.31
CA LEU A 159 -6.91 9.14 -5.90
C LEU A 159 -7.97 9.91 -5.11
N LEU A 160 -8.78 9.19 -4.36
CA LEU A 160 -9.84 9.75 -3.51
C LEU A 160 -9.36 9.77 -2.05
N LYS A 161 -9.78 10.77 -1.28
CA LYS A 161 -9.27 11.02 0.06
C LYS A 161 -10.37 11.46 1.02
N GLY A 162 -10.27 11.00 2.26
CA GLY A 162 -11.09 11.47 3.38
C GLY A 162 -10.71 10.74 4.67
N ALA A 163 -10.63 11.42 5.80
CA ALA A 163 -10.34 10.79 7.09
C ALA A 163 -11.32 9.66 7.43
N VAL A 164 -12.57 9.77 6.94
CA VAL A 164 -13.63 8.77 7.11
C VAL A 164 -13.39 7.47 6.33
N LEU A 165 -12.45 7.46 5.36
CA LEU A 165 -12.06 6.26 4.62
C LEU A 165 -11.04 5.39 5.38
N MET A 166 -10.51 5.89 6.51
CA MET A 166 -9.67 5.07 7.38
C MET A 166 -10.51 3.90 7.92
N PRO A 167 -10.10 2.64 7.72
CA PRO A 167 -10.83 1.51 8.27
C PRO A 167 -11.00 1.61 9.79
N ASP A 168 -12.18 1.27 10.30
CA ASP A 168 -12.44 1.25 11.75
C ASP A 168 -11.67 0.12 12.43
N TYR A 169 -11.51 -0.99 11.71
CA TYR A 169 -10.81 -2.19 12.18
C TYR A 169 -9.80 -2.66 11.13
N ALA A 170 -8.57 -2.92 11.56
CA ALA A 170 -7.54 -3.60 10.78
C ALA A 170 -7.20 -4.93 11.48
N ILE A 171 -7.34 -6.06 10.78
CA ILE A 171 -7.05 -7.40 11.30
C ILE A 171 -5.87 -7.97 10.52
N ILE A 172 -4.71 -7.97 11.15
CA ILE A 172 -3.40 -8.32 10.57
C ILE A 172 -3.02 -9.72 11.03
N ASP A 173 -3.59 -10.72 10.38
CA ASP A 173 -3.35 -12.12 10.70
C ASP A 173 -2.46 -12.75 9.62
N PRO A 174 -1.27 -13.26 9.97
CA PRO A 174 -0.31 -13.80 9.02
C PRO A 174 -0.86 -15.00 8.22
N GLN A 175 -1.87 -15.70 8.72
CA GLN A 175 -2.50 -16.81 8.01
C GLN A 175 -3.00 -16.42 6.61
N PHE A 176 -3.35 -15.15 6.40
CA PHE A 176 -3.84 -14.65 5.11
C PHE A 176 -2.73 -14.31 4.13
N THR A 177 -1.50 -14.11 4.59
CA THR A 177 -0.33 -13.85 3.74
C THR A 177 0.48 -15.10 3.40
N MET A 178 0.22 -16.24 4.07
CA MET A 178 0.92 -17.52 3.87
C MET A 178 0.77 -18.10 2.46
N THR A 179 -0.27 -17.69 1.73
CA THR A 179 -0.55 -18.15 0.36
C THR A 179 0.11 -17.30 -0.72
N ALA A 180 0.73 -16.17 -0.35
CA ALA A 180 1.40 -15.30 -1.30
C ALA A 180 2.67 -15.97 -1.85
N PRO A 181 2.81 -16.10 -3.20
CA PRO A 181 4.01 -16.66 -3.80
C PRO A 181 5.22 -15.73 -3.64
N PRO A 182 6.47 -16.23 -3.80
CA PRO A 182 7.68 -15.42 -3.59
C PRO A 182 7.71 -14.11 -4.36
N LYS A 183 7.34 -14.10 -5.64
CA LYS A 183 7.30 -12.88 -6.46
C LYS A 183 6.34 -11.80 -5.91
N ILE A 184 5.18 -12.22 -5.41
CA ILE A 184 4.23 -11.29 -4.78
C ILE A 184 4.78 -10.82 -3.42
N THR A 185 5.40 -11.73 -2.65
CA THR A 185 6.05 -11.39 -1.37
C THR A 185 7.14 -10.34 -1.58
N ALA A 186 8.01 -10.52 -2.60
CA ALA A 186 9.07 -9.55 -2.94
C ALA A 186 8.48 -8.20 -3.36
N ALA A 187 7.60 -8.19 -4.36
CA ALA A 187 7.03 -6.94 -4.89
C ALA A 187 6.27 -6.15 -3.82
N THR A 188 5.45 -6.81 -3.01
CA THR A 188 4.69 -6.13 -1.95
C THR A 188 5.57 -5.72 -0.77
N GLY A 189 6.58 -6.52 -0.41
CA GLY A 189 7.53 -6.18 0.65
C GLY A 189 8.42 -4.99 0.29
N LEU A 190 8.85 -4.90 -0.98
CA LEU A 190 9.59 -3.73 -1.48
C LEU A 190 8.71 -2.49 -1.62
N ASP A 191 7.40 -2.66 -1.86
CA ASP A 191 6.42 -1.59 -1.78
C ASP A 191 6.31 -1.04 -0.36
N ALA A 192 6.20 -1.91 0.66
CA ALA A 192 6.24 -1.51 2.06
C ALA A 192 7.55 -0.81 2.44
N LEU A 193 8.70 -1.28 1.92
CA LEU A 193 10.00 -0.62 2.09
C LEU A 193 9.97 0.79 1.52
N THR A 194 9.42 0.93 0.31
CA THR A 194 9.29 2.23 -0.37
C THR A 194 8.40 3.17 0.44
N HIS A 195 7.24 2.71 0.87
CA HIS A 195 6.33 3.48 1.72
C HIS A 195 7.02 4.02 2.98
N ALA A 196 7.70 3.13 3.72
CA ALA A 196 8.37 3.50 4.96
C ALA A 196 9.54 4.47 4.73
N ALA A 197 10.39 4.20 3.73
CA ALA A 197 11.55 5.04 3.44
C ALA A 197 11.13 6.43 2.91
N GLU A 198 10.13 6.48 2.02
CA GLU A 198 9.61 7.75 1.51
C GLU A 198 8.89 8.54 2.60
N ALA A 199 8.07 7.90 3.43
CA ALA A 199 7.44 8.58 4.57
C ALA A 199 8.47 9.19 5.50
N TYR A 200 9.57 8.47 5.81
CA TYR A 200 10.63 8.94 6.67
C TYR A 200 11.40 10.11 6.05
N THR A 201 11.70 10.06 4.75
CA THR A 201 12.47 11.10 4.03
C THR A 201 11.62 12.24 3.47
N SER A 202 10.30 12.19 3.62
CA SER A 202 9.36 13.21 3.15
C SER A 202 9.54 14.57 3.86
N LYS A 203 9.23 15.66 3.16
CA LYS A 203 9.05 16.99 3.76
C LYS A 203 7.92 17.01 4.80
N LEU A 204 6.95 16.12 4.68
CA LEU A 204 5.79 16.03 5.56
C LEU A 204 6.01 15.09 6.76
N ALA A 205 7.19 14.48 6.88
CA ALA A 205 7.56 13.61 7.99
C ALA A 205 7.33 14.28 9.36
N GLN A 206 6.87 13.51 10.33
CA GLN A 206 6.60 13.96 11.69
C GLN A 206 7.01 12.90 12.71
N PRO A 207 7.27 13.27 13.97
CA PRO A 207 7.82 12.33 14.96
C PRO A 207 7.05 11.02 15.11
N LEU A 208 5.70 11.05 15.02
CA LEU A 208 4.90 9.83 15.11
C LEU A 208 5.04 8.98 13.84
N SER A 209 4.99 9.58 12.65
CA SER A 209 5.22 8.82 11.40
C SER A 209 6.64 8.24 11.34
N ASP A 210 7.63 8.98 11.85
CA ASP A 210 9.01 8.52 11.91
C ASP A 210 9.17 7.25 12.75
N THR A 211 8.47 7.16 13.87
CA THR A 211 8.50 5.98 14.74
C THR A 211 8.03 4.73 14.00
N PHE A 212 6.90 4.83 13.29
CA PHE A 212 6.37 3.70 12.51
C PHE A 212 7.25 3.37 11.31
N ALA A 213 7.72 4.37 10.59
CA ALA A 213 8.61 4.16 9.44
C ALA A 213 9.91 3.44 9.82
N LEU A 214 10.58 3.87 10.91
CA LEU A 214 11.79 3.22 11.39
C LEU A 214 11.55 1.79 11.88
N SER A 215 10.42 1.52 12.52
CA SER A 215 10.03 0.17 12.94
C SER A 215 9.81 -0.73 11.72
N ALA A 216 9.05 -0.24 10.72
CA ALA A 216 8.80 -0.96 9.47
C ALA A 216 10.09 -1.31 8.73
N ILE A 217 10.98 -0.34 8.54
CA ILE A 217 12.27 -0.53 7.85
C ILE A 217 13.10 -1.64 8.51
N LYS A 218 13.25 -1.63 9.85
CA LYS A 218 13.98 -2.66 10.58
C LYS A 218 13.40 -4.06 10.37
N ARG A 219 12.06 -4.18 10.39
CA ARG A 219 11.36 -5.45 10.16
C ARG A 219 11.57 -5.93 8.73
N ILE A 220 11.41 -5.05 7.75
CA ILE A 220 11.51 -5.39 6.33
C ILE A 220 12.90 -5.93 6.00
N PHE A 221 13.97 -5.22 6.37
CA PHE A 221 15.33 -5.68 6.09
C PHE A 221 15.66 -7.00 6.77
N LYS A 222 15.06 -7.29 7.93
CA LYS A 222 15.30 -8.55 8.65
C LYS A 222 14.47 -9.71 8.12
N TYR A 223 13.22 -9.49 7.77
CA TYR A 223 12.25 -10.57 7.57
C TYR A 223 11.75 -10.73 6.13
N LEU A 224 11.91 -9.72 5.26
CA LEU A 224 11.49 -9.86 3.87
C LEU A 224 12.29 -10.93 3.11
N PRO A 225 13.63 -11.00 3.21
CA PRO A 225 14.38 -12.09 2.61
C PRO A 225 13.95 -13.48 3.14
N VAL A 226 13.72 -13.58 4.45
CA VAL A 226 13.24 -14.84 5.06
C VAL A 226 11.87 -15.23 4.51
N ALA A 227 10.91 -14.28 4.43
CA ALA A 227 9.57 -14.55 3.90
C ALA A 227 9.57 -14.88 2.41
N PHE A 228 10.54 -14.36 1.65
CA PHE A 228 10.73 -14.66 0.23
C PHE A 228 11.24 -16.07 0.02
N HIS A 229 12.30 -16.48 0.72
CA HIS A 229 12.92 -17.80 0.59
C HIS A 229 12.10 -18.91 1.28
N ASP A 230 11.44 -18.60 2.40
CA ASP A 230 10.56 -19.51 3.12
C ASP A 230 9.19 -18.89 3.38
N GLY A 231 8.35 -18.95 2.38
CA GLY A 231 6.97 -18.42 2.43
C GLY A 231 6.08 -19.05 3.51
N LYS A 232 6.53 -20.13 4.18
CA LYS A 232 5.81 -20.81 5.26
C LYS A 232 6.31 -20.39 6.65
N ASN A 233 7.31 -19.57 6.74
CA ASN A 233 7.80 -19.03 8.00
C ASN A 233 6.79 -18.07 8.62
N VAL A 234 6.05 -18.54 9.61
CA VAL A 234 4.96 -17.79 10.25
C VAL A 234 5.48 -16.50 10.89
N GLU A 235 6.64 -16.54 11.57
CA GLU A 235 7.24 -15.35 12.19
C GLU A 235 7.56 -14.31 11.13
N ALA A 236 8.20 -14.69 10.03
CA ALA A 236 8.55 -13.75 8.96
C ALA A 236 7.30 -13.14 8.32
N ARG A 237 6.25 -13.94 8.06
CA ARG A 237 4.97 -13.46 7.56
C ARG A 237 4.29 -12.49 8.51
N GLU A 238 4.28 -12.79 9.81
CA GLU A 238 3.73 -11.91 10.84
C GLU A 238 4.49 -10.59 10.88
N GLN A 239 5.82 -10.63 10.93
CA GLN A 239 6.65 -9.44 11.00
C GLN A 239 6.53 -8.58 9.73
N MET A 240 6.40 -9.19 8.56
CA MET A 240 6.16 -8.45 7.31
C MET A 240 4.76 -7.84 7.27
N SER A 241 3.74 -8.53 7.76
CA SER A 241 2.37 -7.98 7.84
C SER A 241 2.30 -6.78 8.79
N ILE A 242 3.00 -6.85 9.93
CA ILE A 242 3.12 -5.71 10.86
C ILE A 242 3.91 -4.57 10.20
N ALA A 243 4.99 -4.87 9.48
CA ALA A 243 5.79 -3.85 8.79
C ALA A 243 4.97 -3.10 7.72
N ALA A 244 4.13 -3.80 6.96
CA ALA A 244 3.24 -3.18 5.98
C ALA A 244 2.21 -2.26 6.63
N LEU A 245 1.60 -2.68 7.75
CA LEU A 245 0.73 -1.84 8.56
C LEU A 245 1.45 -0.58 9.07
N GLU A 246 2.65 -0.74 9.65
CA GLU A 246 3.46 0.36 10.16
C GLU A 246 3.85 1.34 9.04
N ALA A 247 4.26 0.82 7.86
CA ALA A 247 4.54 1.62 6.68
C ALA A 247 3.29 2.37 6.19
N GLY A 248 2.13 1.71 6.21
CA GLY A 248 0.82 2.29 5.91
C GLY A 248 0.50 3.48 6.82
N ILE A 249 0.61 3.29 8.13
CA ILE A 249 0.41 4.36 9.13
C ILE A 249 1.41 5.50 8.89
N ALA A 250 2.67 5.19 8.58
CA ALA A 250 3.69 6.20 8.34
C ALA A 250 3.37 7.08 7.13
N PHE A 251 3.16 6.48 5.93
CA PHE A 251 2.91 7.28 4.73
C PHE A 251 1.53 7.93 4.71
N ASN A 252 0.54 7.35 5.37
CA ASN A 252 -0.75 8.02 5.54
C ASN A 252 -0.61 9.41 6.17
N ASN A 253 0.36 9.59 7.05
CA ASN A 253 0.59 10.80 7.83
C ASN A 253 1.78 11.65 7.35
N ALA A 254 2.64 11.11 6.47
CA ALA A 254 3.83 11.80 5.96
C ALA A 254 3.87 11.85 4.42
N SER A 255 2.90 11.24 3.74
CA SER A 255 2.86 11.09 2.29
C SER A 255 4.01 10.26 1.73
N VAL A 256 3.92 9.94 0.45
CA VAL A 256 4.97 9.35 -0.37
C VAL A 256 5.68 10.42 -1.21
N THR A 257 6.78 10.08 -1.86
CA THR A 257 7.62 11.05 -2.57
C THR A 257 7.87 10.65 -4.03
N LEU A 258 9.14 10.62 -4.44
CA LEU A 258 9.58 10.50 -5.82
C LEU A 258 9.28 9.12 -6.43
N VAL A 259 9.57 8.03 -5.71
CA VAL A 259 9.38 6.66 -6.23
C VAL A 259 7.92 6.42 -6.62
N HIS A 260 6.99 6.69 -5.70
CA HIS A 260 5.57 6.54 -5.97
C HIS A 260 5.05 7.48 -7.05
N GLY A 261 5.58 8.71 -7.12
CA GLY A 261 5.24 9.63 -8.20
C GLY A 261 5.61 9.08 -9.56
N MET A 262 6.80 8.51 -9.68
CA MET A 262 7.34 7.97 -10.94
C MET A 262 6.82 6.59 -11.30
N SER A 263 6.41 5.77 -10.33
CA SER A 263 5.90 4.43 -10.58
C SER A 263 4.51 4.39 -11.22
N ARG A 264 3.66 5.38 -10.91
CA ARG A 264 2.28 5.44 -11.43
C ARG A 264 2.20 5.47 -12.94
N PRO A 265 2.96 6.33 -13.67
CA PRO A 265 2.95 6.31 -15.14
C PRO A 265 3.47 4.99 -15.72
N ILE A 266 4.49 4.35 -15.12
CA ILE A 266 4.98 3.03 -15.55
C ILE A 266 3.87 1.98 -15.43
N GLY A 267 3.19 1.95 -14.29
CA GLY A 267 2.07 1.04 -14.08
C GLY A 267 0.93 1.26 -15.07
N ALA A 268 0.58 2.50 -15.34
CA ALA A 268 -0.51 2.86 -16.26
C ALA A 268 -0.21 2.53 -17.74
N LEU A 269 1.00 2.82 -18.20
CA LEU A 269 1.35 2.68 -19.63
C LEU A 269 1.88 1.29 -19.97
N PHE A 270 2.59 0.64 -19.06
CA PHE A 270 3.25 -0.65 -19.29
C PHE A 270 2.66 -1.81 -18.49
N HIS A 271 1.57 -1.57 -17.76
CA HIS A 271 0.85 -2.58 -16.99
C HIS A 271 1.74 -3.32 -15.96
N VAL A 272 2.77 -2.64 -15.43
CA VAL A 272 3.62 -3.17 -14.36
C VAL A 272 2.86 -3.09 -13.04
N ALA A 273 2.86 -4.18 -12.27
CA ALA A 273 2.26 -4.19 -10.95
C ALA A 273 2.90 -3.12 -10.04
N HIS A 274 2.08 -2.42 -9.25
CA HIS A 274 2.47 -1.23 -8.49
C HIS A 274 3.74 -1.44 -7.63
N GLY A 275 3.77 -2.45 -6.77
CA GLY A 275 4.93 -2.70 -5.92
C GLY A 275 6.18 -3.07 -6.72
N LEU A 276 6.03 -3.73 -7.87
CA LEU A 276 7.16 -4.06 -8.74
C LEU A 276 7.71 -2.82 -9.43
N SER A 277 6.86 -1.92 -9.93
CA SER A 277 7.33 -0.66 -10.54
C SER A 277 8.02 0.25 -9.51
N ASN A 278 7.56 0.25 -8.25
CA ASN A 278 8.28 0.93 -7.16
C ASN A 278 9.67 0.30 -6.95
N ALA A 279 9.77 -1.02 -6.89
CA ALA A 279 11.03 -1.72 -6.71
C ALA A 279 12.06 -1.41 -7.80
N MET A 280 11.65 -1.40 -9.07
CA MET A 280 12.50 -1.04 -10.22
C MET A 280 13.06 0.39 -10.14
N LEU A 281 12.32 1.30 -9.51
CA LEU A 281 12.66 2.73 -9.38
C LEU A 281 13.52 3.05 -8.16
N LEU A 282 13.47 2.22 -7.11
CA LEU A 282 14.05 2.50 -5.79
C LEU A 282 15.47 3.04 -5.87
N LYS A 283 16.36 2.31 -6.56
CA LYS A 283 17.78 2.66 -6.67
C LYS A 283 17.98 4.05 -7.25
N GLN A 284 17.42 4.33 -8.41
CA GLN A 284 17.67 5.58 -9.12
C GLN A 284 17.02 6.79 -8.43
N CYS A 285 15.81 6.60 -7.89
CA CYS A 285 15.14 7.64 -7.13
C CYS A 285 15.88 7.98 -5.84
N PHE A 286 16.42 6.97 -5.13
CA PHE A 286 17.18 7.23 -3.90
C PHE A 286 18.55 7.83 -4.20
N ILE A 287 19.25 7.43 -5.28
CA ILE A 287 20.47 8.12 -5.74
C ILE A 287 20.19 9.62 -5.92
N TYR A 288 19.10 9.97 -6.58
CA TYR A 288 18.72 11.37 -6.76
C TYR A 288 18.41 12.09 -5.45
N ALA A 289 17.63 11.44 -4.56
CA ALA A 289 17.12 12.06 -3.35
C ALA A 289 18.15 12.19 -2.21
N LEU A 290 19.23 11.41 -2.26
CA LEU A 290 20.16 11.18 -1.15
C LEU A 290 20.77 12.48 -0.61
N ASP A 291 21.30 13.33 -1.48
CA ASP A 291 21.99 14.58 -1.12
C ASP A 291 21.05 15.67 -0.60
N GLY A 292 19.75 15.52 -0.79
CA GLY A 292 18.74 16.40 -0.20
C GLY A 292 18.30 15.99 1.22
N ALA A 293 18.72 14.81 1.70
CA ALA A 293 18.26 14.24 2.96
C ALA A 293 19.27 13.27 3.59
N TYR A 294 20.58 13.59 3.55
CA TYR A 294 21.62 12.73 4.12
C TYR A 294 21.34 12.33 5.56
N ASP A 295 20.88 13.26 6.40
CA ASP A 295 20.50 13.03 7.79
C ASP A 295 19.46 11.92 7.91
N ARG A 296 18.42 11.97 7.09
CA ARG A 296 17.31 11.03 7.14
C ARG A 296 17.68 9.64 6.61
N PHE A 297 18.40 9.59 5.48
CA PHE A 297 18.89 8.31 4.94
C PHE A 297 19.96 7.68 5.84
N ALA A 298 20.78 8.49 6.52
CA ALA A 298 21.74 8.01 7.50
C ALA A 298 21.07 7.34 8.70
N ASP A 299 19.99 7.93 9.22
CA ASP A 299 19.18 7.32 10.27
C ASP A 299 18.63 5.96 9.86
N LEU A 300 18.16 5.82 8.60
CA LEU A 300 17.71 4.53 8.06
C LEU A 300 18.88 3.52 8.00
N GLY A 301 20.05 3.94 7.55
CA GLY A 301 21.25 3.09 7.50
C GLY A 301 21.70 2.59 8.86
N ARG A 302 21.69 3.47 9.87
CA ARG A 302 21.97 3.10 11.26
C ARG A 302 20.88 2.20 11.83
N ALA A 303 19.61 2.47 11.52
CA ALA A 303 18.47 1.70 12.03
C ALA A 303 18.50 0.22 11.60
N ILE A 304 18.99 -0.08 10.39
CA ILE A 304 19.13 -1.46 9.88
C ILE A 304 20.48 -2.09 10.20
N GLY A 305 21.41 -1.36 10.83
CA GLY A 305 22.75 -1.83 11.15
C GLY A 305 23.72 -1.84 9.97
N ALA A 306 23.39 -1.26 8.83
CA ALA A 306 24.28 -1.09 7.68
C ALA A 306 25.36 -0.03 7.95
N ALA A 307 25.06 0.95 8.81
CA ALA A 307 25.97 2.00 9.23
C ALA A 307 26.07 2.07 10.76
N SER A 308 27.15 2.67 11.24
CA SER A 308 27.41 2.90 12.67
C SER A 308 27.30 4.39 13.02
N ASP A 309 27.26 4.70 14.32
CA ASP A 309 27.28 6.08 14.80
C ASP A 309 28.60 6.82 14.50
N ALA A 310 29.67 6.08 14.14
CA ALA A 310 30.95 6.66 13.74
C ALA A 310 30.98 7.13 12.28
N ASP A 311 30.03 6.66 11.46
CA ASP A 311 29.95 7.07 10.06
C ASP A 311 29.34 8.48 9.95
N SER A 312 29.84 9.30 9.05
CA SER A 312 29.19 10.56 8.68
C SER A 312 27.81 10.29 8.09
N ASP A 313 26.92 11.29 8.10
CA ASP A 313 25.58 11.14 7.52
C ASP A 313 25.64 10.78 6.03
N LYS A 314 26.63 11.32 5.30
CA LYS A 314 26.83 10.95 3.90
C LYS A 314 27.20 9.47 3.76
N GLU A 315 28.22 8.99 4.49
CA GLU A 315 28.65 7.59 4.43
C GLU A 315 27.54 6.63 4.88
N ALA A 316 26.83 6.97 5.97
CA ALA A 316 25.72 6.17 6.46
C ALA A 316 24.56 6.10 5.47
N SER A 317 24.26 7.19 4.79
CA SER A 317 23.21 7.24 3.74
C SER A 317 23.60 6.42 2.50
N GLU A 318 24.87 6.47 2.07
CA GLU A 318 25.39 5.66 0.97
C GLU A 318 25.36 4.15 1.31
N LYS A 319 25.64 3.78 2.56
CA LYS A 319 25.49 2.40 3.04
C LYS A 319 24.03 1.94 3.07
N PHE A 320 23.10 2.81 3.42
CA PHE A 320 21.67 2.49 3.30
C PHE A 320 21.26 2.25 1.84
N LEU A 321 21.69 3.12 0.93
CA LEU A 321 21.44 2.94 -0.50
C LEU A 321 21.99 1.60 -1.00
N GLN A 322 23.20 1.22 -0.59
CA GLN A 322 23.76 -0.06 -0.97
C GLN A 322 22.92 -1.23 -0.41
N ALA A 323 22.47 -1.16 0.84
CA ALA A 323 21.60 -2.18 1.41
C ALA A 323 20.25 -2.30 0.68
N VAL A 324 19.71 -1.18 0.16
CA VAL A 324 18.51 -1.21 -0.70
C VAL A 324 18.79 -1.91 -2.02
N VAL A 325 19.94 -1.68 -2.63
CA VAL A 325 20.35 -2.39 -3.86
C VAL A 325 20.49 -3.88 -3.58
N ASP A 326 21.20 -4.23 -2.51
CA ASP A 326 21.48 -5.64 -2.15
C ASP A 326 20.17 -6.42 -1.89
N ILE A 327 19.19 -5.82 -1.20
CA ILE A 327 17.91 -6.50 -0.96
C ILE A 327 17.07 -6.61 -2.24
N CYS A 328 17.11 -5.64 -3.15
CA CYS A 328 16.44 -5.74 -4.45
C CYS A 328 17.05 -6.88 -5.29
N ASP A 329 18.37 -7.00 -5.28
CA ASP A 329 19.08 -8.07 -6.00
C ASP A 329 18.78 -9.45 -5.38
N GLU A 330 18.79 -9.57 -4.05
CA GLU A 330 18.43 -10.81 -3.34
C GLU A 330 17.01 -11.27 -3.64
N LEU A 331 16.08 -10.33 -3.80
CA LEU A 331 14.67 -10.59 -4.10
C LEU A 331 14.38 -10.72 -5.60
N GLU A 332 15.40 -10.80 -6.42
CA GLU A 332 15.30 -11.01 -7.88
C GLU A 332 14.42 -9.93 -8.56
N THR A 333 14.57 -8.65 -8.15
CA THR A 333 13.84 -7.55 -8.77
C THR A 333 14.30 -7.38 -10.22
N PRO A 334 13.43 -7.57 -11.23
CA PRO A 334 13.83 -7.44 -12.62
C PRO A 334 14.07 -5.99 -13.01
N THR A 335 14.92 -5.76 -13.99
CA THR A 335 15.02 -4.50 -14.72
C THR A 335 13.78 -4.31 -15.61
N LEU A 336 13.60 -3.10 -16.18
CA LEU A 336 12.53 -2.84 -17.15
C LEU A 336 12.64 -3.75 -18.38
N GLU A 337 13.87 -4.00 -18.86
CA GLU A 337 14.17 -4.85 -20.01
C GLU A 337 13.85 -6.32 -19.71
N GLU A 338 14.28 -6.84 -18.55
CA GLU A 338 13.99 -8.20 -18.09
C GLU A 338 12.49 -8.44 -17.87
N TYR A 339 11.75 -7.40 -17.50
CA TYR A 339 10.29 -7.45 -17.40
C TYR A 339 9.62 -7.52 -18.79
N GLY A 340 10.33 -7.10 -19.85
CA GLY A 340 9.84 -7.13 -21.23
C GLY A 340 9.34 -5.79 -21.76
N ILE A 341 9.66 -4.67 -21.11
CA ILE A 341 9.35 -3.33 -21.60
C ILE A 341 10.29 -3.01 -22.77
N ASN A 342 9.73 -2.50 -23.87
CA ASN A 342 10.52 -2.04 -25.00
C ASN A 342 11.17 -0.67 -24.68
N LYS A 343 12.49 -0.57 -24.87
CA LYS A 343 13.25 0.64 -24.57
C LYS A 343 12.81 1.83 -25.43
N GLU A 344 12.58 1.65 -26.72
CA GLU A 344 12.20 2.73 -27.63
C GLU A 344 10.81 3.24 -27.27
N GLU A 345 9.83 2.34 -27.04
CA GLU A 345 8.48 2.71 -26.57
C GLU A 345 8.50 3.47 -25.25
N PHE A 346 9.38 3.06 -24.31
CA PHE A 346 9.53 3.74 -23.03
C PHE A 346 10.06 5.16 -23.21
N PHE A 347 11.06 5.35 -24.08
CA PHE A 347 11.64 6.66 -24.34
C PHE A 347 10.69 7.59 -25.11
N ASP A 348 9.84 7.05 -25.99
CA ASP A 348 8.85 7.83 -26.75
C ASP A 348 7.79 8.47 -25.82
N VAL A 349 7.51 7.88 -24.66
CA VAL A 349 6.51 8.39 -23.71
C VAL A 349 7.12 9.05 -22.47
N ILE A 350 8.45 9.20 -22.40
CA ILE A 350 9.15 9.72 -21.20
C ILE A 350 8.69 11.12 -20.79
N ASP A 351 8.40 11.99 -21.75
CA ASP A 351 7.91 13.35 -21.51
C ASP A 351 6.53 13.32 -20.84
N LYS A 352 5.64 12.46 -21.32
CA LYS A 352 4.33 12.26 -20.72
C LYS A 352 4.46 11.68 -19.32
N MET A 353 5.27 10.64 -19.14
CA MET A 353 5.48 10.04 -17.82
C MET A 353 6.02 11.03 -16.81
N ALA A 354 6.95 11.90 -17.20
CA ALA A 354 7.50 12.92 -16.31
C ALA A 354 6.44 13.98 -15.94
N ALA A 355 5.60 14.39 -16.88
CA ALA A 355 4.49 15.31 -16.61
C ALA A 355 3.49 14.69 -15.64
N ASP A 356 3.03 13.46 -15.90
CA ASP A 356 2.07 12.73 -15.06
C ASP A 356 2.64 12.49 -13.65
N ALA A 357 3.94 12.16 -13.53
CA ALA A 357 4.61 12.00 -12.25
C ALA A 357 4.56 13.29 -11.43
N MET A 358 4.89 14.43 -12.05
CA MET A 358 4.87 15.75 -11.39
C MET A 358 3.45 16.19 -11.02
N GLU A 359 2.47 15.95 -11.88
CA GLU A 359 1.05 16.27 -11.64
C GLU A 359 0.50 15.48 -10.44
N SER A 360 0.99 14.27 -10.18
CA SER A 360 0.60 13.46 -9.01
C SER A 360 0.84 14.16 -7.67
N GLY A 361 1.69 15.19 -7.64
CA GLY A 361 2.10 15.94 -6.46
C GLY A 361 3.08 15.22 -5.54
N SER A 362 3.25 13.90 -5.66
CA SER A 362 4.13 13.09 -4.79
C SER A 362 5.60 13.50 -4.86
N PRO A 363 6.21 13.77 -6.05
CA PRO A 363 7.59 14.21 -6.14
C PRO A 363 7.88 15.50 -5.39
N SER A 364 6.90 16.40 -5.25
CA SER A 364 7.05 17.66 -4.51
C SER A 364 7.34 17.50 -3.03
N ASN A 365 7.00 16.34 -2.46
CA ASN A 365 7.29 15.98 -1.07
C ASN A 365 8.73 15.53 -0.84
N THR A 366 9.52 15.30 -1.90
CA THR A 366 10.95 14.99 -1.81
C THR A 366 11.71 16.18 -1.25
N ARG A 367 12.60 15.98 -0.27
CA ARG A 367 13.36 17.09 0.35
C ARG A 367 14.27 17.82 -0.64
N LYS A 368 14.89 17.09 -1.56
CA LYS A 368 15.57 17.69 -2.72
C LYS A 368 14.55 18.29 -3.66
N ALA A 369 14.83 19.48 -4.16
CA ALA A 369 14.00 20.08 -5.20
C ALA A 369 14.08 19.24 -6.48
N ILE A 370 12.94 19.05 -7.14
CA ILE A 370 12.85 18.20 -8.33
C ILE A 370 12.05 18.92 -9.43
N THR A 371 12.50 18.73 -10.67
CA THR A 371 11.85 19.23 -11.88
C THR A 371 11.43 18.07 -12.78
N ALA A 372 10.58 18.33 -13.78
CA ALA A 372 10.23 17.33 -14.77
C ALA A 372 11.46 16.82 -15.55
N GLU A 373 12.47 17.66 -15.75
CA GLU A 373 13.70 17.26 -16.43
C GLU A 373 14.54 16.30 -15.58
N ASP A 374 14.60 16.52 -14.26
CA ASP A 374 15.24 15.56 -13.33
C ASP A 374 14.53 14.19 -13.37
N VAL A 375 13.19 14.19 -13.41
CA VAL A 375 12.39 12.96 -13.53
C VAL A 375 12.72 12.21 -14.81
N LYS A 376 12.85 12.92 -15.95
CA LYS A 376 13.27 12.32 -17.23
C LYS A 376 14.66 11.70 -17.14
N GLU A 377 15.62 12.38 -16.52
CA GLU A 377 16.98 11.84 -16.34
C GLU A 377 16.97 10.59 -15.46
N ILE A 378 16.16 10.54 -14.40
CA ILE A 378 16.01 9.36 -13.57
C ILE A 378 15.44 8.20 -14.39
N TYR A 379 14.39 8.42 -15.21
CA TYR A 379 13.83 7.39 -16.09
C TYR A 379 14.86 6.88 -17.11
N LYS A 380 15.70 7.74 -17.69
CA LYS A 380 16.77 7.33 -18.62
C LYS A 380 17.81 6.43 -17.94
N ASN A 381 18.09 6.66 -16.66
CA ASN A 381 19.06 5.88 -15.89
C ASN A 381 18.55 4.51 -15.41
N LEU A 382 17.32 4.14 -15.75
CA LEU A 382 16.77 2.79 -15.48
C LEU A 382 17.21 1.73 -16.50
N TRP A 383 17.91 2.15 -17.58
CA TRP A 383 18.35 1.31 -18.73
C TRP A 383 19.89 1.09 -18.73
#